data_2daa6d2d03567e7cb55509044f66bcf6
#
_entry.id   2daa6d2d03567e7cb55509044f66bcf6
#
_cell.length_a   1.000
_cell.length_b   1.000
_cell.length_c   1.000
_cell.angle_alpha   90.00
_cell.angle_beta   90.00
_cell.angle_gamma   90.00
#
_symmetry.space_group_name_H-M   'P 1'
#
loop_
_entity.id
_entity.type
_entity.pdbx_description
1 polymer ?
#
loop_
_entity_poly.entity_id
_entity_poly.type
_entity_poly.pdbx_seq_one_letter_code
_entity_poly.pdbx_strand_id
1 'polypeptide(L)'
;RDLLRGTVSFLFQDAEEIPPGGAAAMVEDGCLDGVDRIYALHVSEELDTGVIGIREGNYMAATYSFEVSFLGRGGHGSRPSQGDDTVSALASAITAINAIPSRFVPAHLGAVVAVCSVHGGTSYNALPAKCTLQGTVRTFEPETAELIRERIEICARSTAELYHTGHEFRFAAGYAPVVNNDVCCQVVRRAAELLGQDCVTLPPTTIAEDFSAYLQHVPGAFFRLGIRNPAMDAVYPLHSGKFRLDEAALPTALEMFWTIYLQETGQI
;
A
#
# COMPACT_ATOMS: atom_id res chain seq x y z
N ARG A 1 -37.77 -5.97 -9.90
CA ARG A 1 -37.78 -4.63 -9.29
C ARG A 1 -38.42 -4.62 -7.91
N ASP A 2 -39.48 -5.42 -7.71
CA ASP A 2 -40.24 -5.43 -6.45
C ASP A 2 -39.57 -6.16 -5.29
N LEU A 3 -38.39 -6.74 -5.51
CA LEU A 3 -37.57 -7.42 -4.50
C LEU A 3 -36.40 -6.56 -3.97
N LEU A 4 -36.11 -5.43 -4.63
CA LEU A 4 -35.00 -4.56 -4.23
C LEU A 4 -35.46 -3.57 -3.16
N ARG A 5 -34.74 -3.53 -2.03
CA ARG A 5 -34.91 -2.56 -0.95
C ARG A 5 -33.69 -1.66 -0.88
N GLY A 6 -33.89 -0.39 -0.59
CA GLY A 6 -32.78 0.58 -0.54
C GLY A 6 -32.21 0.90 -1.92
N THR A 7 -31.00 1.43 -1.92
CA THR A 7 -30.26 1.83 -3.13
C THR A 7 -28.96 1.05 -3.23
N VAL A 8 -28.62 0.59 -4.43
CA VAL A 8 -27.31 0.00 -4.73
C VAL A 8 -26.63 0.87 -5.76
N SER A 9 -25.44 1.35 -5.44
CA SER A 9 -24.58 2.10 -6.34
C SER A 9 -23.42 1.23 -6.80
N PHE A 10 -23.17 1.21 -8.11
CA PHE A 10 -22.00 0.56 -8.70
C PHE A 10 -20.97 1.62 -9.07
N LEU A 11 -19.79 1.55 -8.45
CA LEU A 11 -18.68 2.45 -8.73
C LEU A 11 -17.78 1.81 -9.77
N PHE A 12 -17.64 2.46 -10.93
CA PHE A 12 -16.72 2.05 -12.00
C PHE A 12 -15.51 2.99 -11.99
N GLN A 13 -14.51 2.61 -11.22
CA GLN A 13 -13.32 3.40 -11.01
C GLN A 13 -12.27 3.14 -12.10
N ASP A 14 -11.51 4.16 -12.45
CA ASP A 14 -10.33 4.09 -13.30
C ASP A 14 -9.02 4.10 -12.49
N ALA A 15 -7.92 3.81 -13.16
CA ALA A 15 -6.54 4.10 -12.74
C ALA A 15 -6.10 3.58 -11.36
N GLU A 16 -6.66 2.47 -10.84
CA GLU A 16 -6.19 1.91 -9.56
C GLU A 16 -4.68 1.61 -9.60
N GLU A 17 -4.18 1.07 -10.71
CA GLU A 17 -2.78 0.66 -10.90
C GLU A 17 -1.82 1.84 -11.19
N ILE A 18 -2.34 3.07 -11.27
CA ILE A 18 -1.54 4.27 -11.60
C ILE A 18 -1.77 5.35 -10.54
N PRO A 19 -0.84 5.53 -9.59
CA PRO A 19 -0.98 6.58 -8.57
C PRO A 19 -1.23 7.97 -9.18
N PRO A 20 -2.11 8.78 -8.59
CA PRO A 20 -2.74 8.62 -7.26
C PRO A 20 -4.01 7.75 -7.20
N GLY A 21 -4.36 7.01 -8.25
CA GLY A 21 -5.60 6.24 -8.35
C GLY A 21 -6.83 7.08 -8.67
N GLY A 22 -7.95 6.43 -8.96
CA GLY A 22 -9.21 7.09 -9.26
C GLY A 22 -10.13 7.30 -8.06
N ALA A 23 -9.92 6.55 -6.96
CA ALA A 23 -10.83 6.54 -5.82
C ALA A 23 -11.00 7.90 -5.15
N ALA A 24 -9.91 8.63 -4.91
CA ALA A 24 -9.97 9.94 -4.28
C ALA A 24 -10.76 10.95 -5.11
N ALA A 25 -10.55 10.98 -6.43
CA ALA A 25 -11.29 11.85 -7.34
C ALA A 25 -12.79 11.51 -7.37
N MET A 26 -13.15 10.22 -7.36
CA MET A 26 -14.55 9.81 -7.29
C MET A 26 -15.21 10.23 -5.97
N VAL A 27 -14.47 10.19 -4.85
CA VAL A 27 -14.96 10.69 -3.55
C VAL A 27 -15.21 12.20 -3.62
N GLU A 28 -14.27 12.97 -4.18
CA GLU A 28 -14.42 14.42 -4.39
C GLU A 28 -15.63 14.77 -5.28
N ASP A 29 -15.92 13.92 -6.28
CA ASP A 29 -17.09 14.05 -7.16
C ASP A 29 -18.41 13.62 -6.50
N GLY A 30 -18.40 13.19 -5.22
CA GLY A 30 -19.59 12.87 -4.45
C GLY A 30 -20.15 11.48 -4.66
N CYS A 31 -19.34 10.50 -5.11
CA CYS A 31 -19.80 9.12 -5.34
C CYS A 31 -20.31 8.41 -4.07
N LEU A 32 -19.96 8.94 -2.88
CA LEU A 32 -20.39 8.42 -1.59
C LEU A 32 -21.60 9.16 -0.98
N ASP A 33 -22.20 10.11 -1.70
CA ASP A 33 -23.36 10.83 -1.20
C ASP A 33 -24.54 9.88 -0.97
N GLY A 34 -24.97 9.76 0.30
CA GLY A 34 -26.03 8.86 0.70
C GLY A 34 -25.66 7.37 0.74
N VAL A 35 -24.37 7.05 0.70
CA VAL A 35 -23.87 5.69 0.85
C VAL A 35 -23.62 5.39 2.33
N ASP A 36 -24.26 4.33 2.85
CA ASP A 36 -24.07 3.88 4.23
C ASP A 36 -22.86 2.95 4.40
N ARG A 37 -22.57 2.13 3.41
CA ARG A 37 -21.48 1.14 3.42
C ARG A 37 -20.97 0.84 2.02
N ILE A 38 -19.69 0.44 1.94
CA ILE A 38 -19.04 0.09 0.69
C ILE A 38 -18.34 -1.25 0.77
N TYR A 39 -18.41 -2.03 -0.31
CA TYR A 39 -17.77 -3.34 -0.42
C TYR A 39 -17.05 -3.46 -1.76
N ALA A 40 -15.85 -4.01 -1.71
CA ALA A 40 -15.12 -4.38 -2.92
C ALA A 40 -14.40 -5.73 -2.73
N LEU A 41 -14.15 -6.42 -3.82
CA LEU A 41 -13.32 -7.61 -3.83
C LEU A 41 -12.20 -7.49 -4.85
N HIS A 42 -11.11 -8.17 -4.57
CA HIS A 42 -10.03 -8.39 -5.52
C HIS A 42 -9.74 -9.89 -5.61
N VAL A 43 -9.37 -10.37 -6.78
CA VAL A 43 -8.96 -11.75 -6.98
C VAL A 43 -7.64 -12.07 -6.27
N SER A 44 -7.45 -13.32 -5.87
CA SER A 44 -6.21 -13.77 -5.23
C SER A 44 -5.77 -15.12 -5.78
N GLU A 45 -4.59 -15.15 -6.35
CA GLU A 45 -3.94 -16.39 -6.82
C GLU A 45 -3.32 -17.22 -5.67
N GLU A 46 -3.32 -16.68 -4.44
CA GLU A 46 -2.87 -17.37 -3.24
C GLU A 46 -3.95 -18.25 -2.62
N LEU A 47 -5.23 -17.99 -2.96
CA LEU A 47 -6.39 -18.74 -2.48
C LEU A 47 -6.97 -19.63 -3.57
N ASP A 48 -7.35 -20.85 -3.22
CA ASP A 48 -8.01 -21.77 -4.16
C ASP A 48 -9.37 -21.21 -4.60
N THR A 49 -9.79 -21.55 -5.81
CA THR A 49 -11.01 -21.06 -6.46
C THR A 49 -12.23 -21.10 -5.53
N GLY A 50 -12.89 -19.96 -5.34
CA GLY A 50 -14.08 -19.81 -4.52
C GLY A 50 -13.82 -19.53 -3.03
N VAL A 51 -12.61 -19.70 -2.52
CA VAL A 51 -12.28 -19.35 -1.13
C VAL A 51 -12.33 -17.83 -0.94
N ILE A 52 -13.01 -17.40 0.11
CA ILE A 52 -13.10 -15.99 0.50
C ILE A 52 -12.02 -15.67 1.54
N GLY A 53 -11.22 -14.65 1.29
CA GLY A 53 -10.22 -14.16 2.23
C GLY A 53 -10.60 -12.78 2.76
N ILE A 54 -10.60 -12.59 4.09
CA ILE A 54 -10.93 -11.30 4.70
C ILE A 54 -10.14 -11.10 6.00
N ARG A 55 -9.94 -9.84 6.37
CA ARG A 55 -9.31 -9.43 7.62
C ARG A 55 -10.01 -8.22 8.19
N GLU A 56 -10.32 -8.25 9.47
CA GLU A 56 -10.81 -7.11 10.25
C GLU A 56 -9.67 -6.14 10.57
N GLY A 57 -9.98 -4.84 10.66
CA GLY A 57 -9.01 -3.79 11.00
C GLY A 57 -7.96 -3.59 9.92
N ASN A 58 -6.71 -3.38 10.33
CA ASN A 58 -5.59 -3.11 9.43
C ASN A 58 -5.32 -4.30 8.50
N TYR A 59 -5.65 -4.13 7.22
CA TYR A 59 -5.47 -5.18 6.21
C TYR A 59 -4.32 -4.86 5.25
N MET A 60 -4.34 -3.68 4.60
CA MET A 60 -3.30 -3.29 3.64
C MET A 60 -2.61 -2.00 4.09
N ALA A 61 -1.30 -1.90 3.83
CA ALA A 61 -0.51 -0.80 4.37
C ALA A 61 -0.73 0.53 3.63
N ALA A 62 -0.58 1.63 4.37
CA ALA A 62 -0.36 2.95 3.80
C ALA A 62 0.98 3.01 3.07
N THR A 63 1.06 3.89 2.08
CA THR A 63 2.27 4.12 1.30
C THR A 63 2.78 5.53 1.48
N TYR A 64 4.10 5.64 1.58
CA TYR A 64 4.78 6.93 1.53
C TYR A 64 6.02 6.80 0.67
N SER A 65 6.42 7.92 0.06
CA SER A 65 7.71 8.06 -0.63
C SER A 65 8.58 9.05 0.10
N PHE A 66 9.89 8.87 0.04
CA PHE A 66 10.85 9.84 0.55
C PHE A 66 12.01 10.05 -0.41
N GLU A 67 12.55 11.24 -0.36
CA GLU A 67 13.75 11.64 -1.07
C GLU A 67 14.69 12.38 -0.12
N VAL A 68 15.97 12.02 -0.12
CA VAL A 68 17.05 12.74 0.56
C VAL A 68 18.12 13.07 -0.45
N SER A 69 18.49 14.34 -0.53
CA SER A 69 19.63 14.82 -1.34
C SER A 69 20.70 15.38 -0.45
N PHE A 70 21.95 15.02 -0.70
CA PHE A 70 23.13 15.64 -0.11
C PHE A 70 23.74 16.60 -1.11
N LEU A 71 24.05 17.81 -0.66
CA LEU A 71 24.51 18.95 -1.48
C LEU A 71 25.90 19.38 -1.03
N GLY A 72 26.80 19.49 -1.98
CA GLY A 72 28.21 19.89 -1.68
C GLY A 72 28.83 20.66 -2.85
N ARG A 73 30.04 21.10 -2.65
CA ARG A 73 30.80 21.84 -3.67
C ARG A 73 31.37 20.95 -4.78
N GLY A 74 31.34 19.63 -4.56
CA GLY A 74 32.07 18.69 -5.40
C GLY A 74 33.60 18.86 -5.25
N GLY A 75 34.37 18.10 -6.04
CA GLY A 75 35.82 18.22 -5.96
C GLY A 75 36.58 17.16 -6.75
N HIS A 76 37.91 17.28 -6.77
CA HIS A 76 38.78 16.30 -7.41
C HIS A 76 38.95 15.07 -6.49
N GLY A 77 38.68 13.86 -6.98
CA GLY A 77 38.72 12.63 -6.19
C GLY A 77 40.04 12.32 -5.51
N SER A 78 41.17 12.85 -6.02
CA SER A 78 42.49 12.73 -5.38
C SER A 78 42.72 13.75 -4.25
N ARG A 79 41.83 14.70 -4.05
CA ARG A 79 41.88 15.75 -3.02
C ARG A 79 40.54 15.88 -2.28
N PRO A 80 40.04 14.81 -1.64
CA PRO A 80 38.73 14.82 -1.04
C PRO A 80 38.56 15.84 0.08
N SER A 81 39.66 16.21 0.77
CA SER A 81 39.63 17.24 1.81
C SER A 81 39.35 18.67 1.32
N GLN A 82 39.36 18.91 -0.01
CA GLN A 82 39.04 20.19 -0.62
C GLN A 82 37.61 20.28 -1.15
N GLY A 83 36.87 19.16 -1.13
CA GLY A 83 35.46 19.06 -1.54
C GLY A 83 34.58 18.62 -0.39
N ASP A 84 33.27 18.48 -0.68
CA ASP A 84 32.30 17.95 0.24
C ASP A 84 31.87 16.59 -0.31
N ASP A 85 32.00 15.51 0.49
CA ASP A 85 31.80 14.12 0.03
C ASP A 85 30.35 13.70 0.14
N THR A 86 29.56 14.07 -0.84
CA THR A 86 28.13 13.72 -0.94
C THR A 86 27.90 12.22 -1.17
N VAL A 87 28.87 11.49 -1.73
CA VAL A 87 28.76 10.04 -1.97
C VAL A 87 28.88 9.27 -0.66
N SER A 88 29.87 9.59 0.17
CA SER A 88 30.04 8.96 1.48
C SER A 88 28.88 9.31 2.43
N ALA A 89 28.38 10.55 2.37
CA ALA A 89 27.19 10.97 3.10
C ALA A 89 26.00 10.09 2.72
N LEU A 90 25.74 9.92 1.43
CA LEU A 90 24.63 9.11 0.93
C LEU A 90 24.77 7.62 1.35
N ALA A 91 25.96 7.04 1.24
CA ALA A 91 26.19 5.65 1.64
C ALA A 91 25.93 5.43 3.15
N SER A 92 26.33 6.36 4.00
CA SER A 92 26.09 6.32 5.45
C SER A 92 24.59 6.47 5.76
N ALA A 93 23.90 7.38 5.07
CA ALA A 93 22.46 7.59 5.22
C ALA A 93 21.65 6.35 4.85
N ILE A 94 21.99 5.64 3.76
CA ILE A 94 21.33 4.40 3.35
C ILE A 94 21.35 3.38 4.48
N THR A 95 22.51 3.17 5.09
CA THR A 95 22.67 2.20 6.19
C THR A 95 21.82 2.59 7.40
N ALA A 96 21.83 3.87 7.79
CA ALA A 96 21.05 4.36 8.92
C ALA A 96 19.54 4.29 8.68
N ILE A 97 19.08 4.71 7.49
CA ILE A 97 17.67 4.71 7.11
C ILE A 97 17.11 3.29 7.07
N ASN A 98 17.81 2.34 6.45
CA ASN A 98 17.35 0.95 6.37
C ASN A 98 17.29 0.25 7.75
N ALA A 99 17.99 0.77 8.76
CA ALA A 99 17.92 0.24 10.12
C ALA A 99 16.72 0.75 10.93
N ILE A 100 15.99 1.80 10.47
CA ILE A 100 14.90 2.43 11.21
C ILE A 100 13.84 1.44 11.65
N PRO A 101 13.27 0.57 10.77
CA PRO A 101 12.22 -0.34 11.19
C PRO A 101 12.64 -1.25 12.35
N SER A 102 13.82 -1.82 12.26
CA SER A 102 14.31 -2.79 13.25
C SER A 102 14.75 -2.17 14.58
N ARG A 103 14.96 -0.85 14.65
CA ARG A 103 15.53 -0.16 15.81
C ARG A 103 14.56 0.78 16.51
N PHE A 104 13.60 1.32 15.78
CA PHE A 104 12.72 2.39 16.30
C PHE A 104 11.26 2.05 16.23
N VAL A 105 10.83 1.11 15.36
CA VAL A 105 9.45 0.68 15.25
C VAL A 105 9.23 -0.55 16.13
N PRO A 106 8.21 -0.56 17.02
CA PRO A 106 7.83 -1.77 17.75
C PRO A 106 7.53 -2.93 16.79
N ALA A 107 8.12 -4.10 17.04
CA ALA A 107 8.08 -5.23 16.11
C ALA A 107 6.66 -5.71 15.74
N HIS A 108 5.67 -5.50 16.63
CA HIS A 108 4.28 -5.88 16.41
C HIS A 108 3.51 -4.94 15.48
N LEU A 109 4.00 -3.70 15.26
CA LEU A 109 3.31 -2.74 14.39
C LEU A 109 3.59 -2.96 12.91
N GLY A 110 4.68 -3.64 12.57
CA GLY A 110 5.08 -3.89 11.21
C GLY A 110 5.35 -2.61 10.39
N ALA A 111 6.53 -2.49 9.81
CA ALA A 111 6.84 -1.40 8.90
C ALA A 111 7.91 -1.83 7.90
N VAL A 112 7.86 -1.26 6.71
CA VAL A 112 8.90 -1.38 5.70
C VAL A 112 9.47 0.01 5.41
N VAL A 113 10.79 0.13 5.43
CA VAL A 113 11.52 1.28 4.90
C VAL A 113 12.58 0.74 3.96
N ALA A 114 12.53 1.14 2.70
CA ALA A 114 13.45 0.66 1.69
C ALA A 114 13.96 1.83 0.84
N VAL A 115 15.29 1.96 0.73
CA VAL A 115 15.90 2.81 -0.28
C VAL A 115 15.94 2.04 -1.58
N CYS A 116 15.28 2.57 -2.61
CA CYS A 116 15.04 1.88 -3.88
C CYS A 116 15.84 2.49 -5.05
N SER A 117 16.29 3.74 -4.93
CA SER A 117 16.96 4.46 -6.00
C SER A 117 18.08 5.33 -5.45
N VAL A 118 19.19 5.40 -6.20
CA VAL A 118 20.37 6.20 -5.86
C VAL A 118 20.91 6.85 -7.12
N HIS A 119 21.12 8.16 -7.08
CA HIS A 119 21.66 8.93 -8.18
C HIS A 119 22.76 9.88 -7.71
N GLY A 120 23.91 9.87 -8.39
CA GLY A 120 25.01 10.78 -8.12
C GLY A 120 26.28 10.38 -8.83
N GLY A 121 27.07 11.39 -9.20
CA GLY A 121 28.34 11.20 -9.90
C GLY A 121 28.21 10.93 -11.40
N THR A 122 29.15 11.48 -12.17
CA THR A 122 29.25 11.27 -13.62
C THR A 122 30.66 10.84 -14.04
N SER A 123 31.60 10.85 -13.09
CA SER A 123 33.02 10.55 -13.34
C SER A 123 33.60 9.78 -12.17
N TYR A 124 34.53 8.85 -12.44
CA TYR A 124 35.20 8.04 -11.42
C TYR A 124 36.24 8.84 -10.58
N ASN A 125 36.64 10.02 -11.02
CA ASN A 125 37.71 10.83 -10.41
C ASN A 125 37.25 12.20 -9.87
N ALA A 126 35.93 12.42 -9.77
CA ALA A 126 35.37 13.66 -9.26
C ALA A 126 34.25 13.38 -8.23
N LEU A 127 34.30 14.12 -7.11
CA LEU A 127 33.21 14.14 -6.14
C LEU A 127 32.06 14.94 -6.73
N PRO A 128 30.84 14.41 -6.77
CA PRO A 128 29.66 15.12 -7.28
C PRO A 128 29.19 16.19 -6.29
N ALA A 129 28.61 17.26 -6.83
CA ALA A 129 28.00 18.31 -6.04
C ALA A 129 26.66 17.93 -5.45
N LYS A 130 26.01 16.89 -5.97
CA LYS A 130 24.74 16.36 -5.48
C LYS A 130 24.68 14.85 -5.60
N CYS A 131 24.22 14.20 -4.52
CA CYS A 131 23.78 12.81 -4.52
C CYS A 131 22.40 12.71 -3.92
N THR A 132 21.52 11.91 -4.53
CA THR A 132 20.11 11.74 -4.11
C THR A 132 19.80 10.27 -3.92
N LEU A 133 19.08 9.93 -2.86
CA LEU A 133 18.44 8.64 -2.68
C LEU A 133 16.93 8.85 -2.63
N GLN A 134 16.20 7.84 -3.09
CA GLN A 134 14.74 7.76 -3.02
C GLN A 134 14.33 6.41 -2.45
N GLY A 135 13.22 6.41 -1.73
CA GLY A 135 12.73 5.20 -1.12
C GLY A 135 11.24 5.22 -0.83
N THR A 136 10.79 4.13 -0.27
CA THR A 136 9.39 3.91 0.09
C THR A 136 9.25 3.53 1.56
N VAL A 137 8.13 3.92 2.15
CA VAL A 137 7.70 3.49 3.48
C VAL A 137 6.35 2.81 3.36
N ARG A 138 6.15 1.72 4.11
CA ARG A 138 4.86 1.04 4.29
C ARG A 138 4.62 0.89 5.79
N THR A 139 3.42 1.25 6.23
CA THR A 139 3.01 1.10 7.63
C THR A 139 1.49 1.09 7.74
N PHE A 140 0.97 0.57 8.84
CA PHE A 140 -0.47 0.48 9.07
C PHE A 140 -1.00 1.63 9.93
N GLU A 141 -0.13 2.27 10.73
CA GLU A 141 -0.50 3.29 11.69
C GLU A 141 0.11 4.66 11.32
N PRO A 142 -0.69 5.74 11.32
CA PRO A 142 -0.18 7.08 11.02
C PRO A 142 0.95 7.55 11.94
N GLU A 143 0.89 7.18 13.22
CA GLU A 143 1.90 7.52 14.22
C GLU A 143 3.25 6.84 13.92
N THR A 144 3.20 5.62 13.39
CA THR A 144 4.40 4.90 12.93
C THR A 144 5.00 5.57 11.69
N ALA A 145 4.16 6.08 10.78
CA ALA A 145 4.64 6.83 9.61
C ALA A 145 5.35 8.12 10.02
N GLU A 146 4.78 8.86 10.96
CA GLU A 146 5.38 10.10 11.47
C GLU A 146 6.70 9.83 12.20
N LEU A 147 6.76 8.81 13.04
CA LEU A 147 8.01 8.36 13.67
C LEU A 147 9.08 8.06 12.60
N ILE A 148 8.74 7.31 11.56
CA ILE A 148 9.68 6.96 10.49
C ILE A 148 10.13 8.22 9.73
N ARG A 149 9.20 9.12 9.39
CA ARG A 149 9.50 10.41 8.75
C ARG A 149 10.54 11.21 9.55
N GLU A 150 10.28 11.39 10.85
CA GLU A 150 11.21 12.10 11.76
C GLU A 150 12.58 11.43 11.82
N ARG A 151 12.64 10.09 11.87
CA ARG A 151 13.89 9.35 11.91
C ARG A 151 14.68 9.47 10.62
N ILE A 152 14.05 9.45 9.45
CA ILE A 152 14.71 9.68 8.17
C ILE A 152 15.30 11.09 8.12
N GLU A 153 14.53 12.10 8.55
CA GLU A 153 14.99 13.50 8.59
C GLU A 153 16.19 13.68 9.53
N ILE A 154 16.16 13.06 10.72
CA ILE A 154 17.29 13.05 11.66
C ILE A 154 18.51 12.38 11.02
N CYS A 155 18.34 11.23 10.38
CA CYS A 155 19.43 10.55 9.66
C CYS A 155 20.05 11.45 8.59
N ALA A 156 19.22 12.11 7.78
CA ALA A 156 19.67 13.02 6.72
C ALA A 156 20.48 14.19 7.28
N ARG A 157 19.94 14.87 8.29
CA ARG A 157 20.58 16.02 8.93
C ARG A 157 21.88 15.63 9.61
N SER A 158 21.89 14.61 10.45
CA SER A 158 23.10 14.21 11.19
C SER A 158 24.21 13.70 10.25
N THR A 159 23.82 13.03 9.16
CA THR A 159 24.78 12.61 8.14
C THR A 159 25.35 13.81 7.38
N ALA A 160 24.51 14.78 7.03
CA ALA A 160 24.97 16.01 6.40
C ALA A 160 25.97 16.78 7.27
N GLU A 161 25.68 16.88 8.57
CA GLU A 161 26.62 17.50 9.55
C GLU A 161 27.95 16.73 9.61
N LEU A 162 27.92 15.40 9.65
CA LEU A 162 29.14 14.56 9.72
C LEU A 162 30.04 14.73 8.50
N TYR A 163 29.46 14.89 7.32
CA TYR A 163 30.19 15.01 6.04
C TYR A 163 30.33 16.46 5.54
N HIS A 164 29.92 17.43 6.33
CA HIS A 164 29.94 18.87 5.99
C HIS A 164 29.19 19.19 4.69
N THR A 165 28.10 18.45 4.40
CA THR A 165 27.24 18.69 3.25
C THR A 165 25.96 19.43 3.66
N GLY A 166 25.31 20.07 2.70
CA GLY A 166 23.87 20.42 2.85
C GLY A 166 23.00 19.18 2.65
N HIS A 167 21.71 19.30 3.04
CA HIS A 167 20.71 18.26 2.72
C HIS A 167 19.36 18.88 2.36
N GLU A 168 18.61 18.13 1.57
CA GLU A 168 17.18 18.35 1.30
C GLU A 168 16.45 17.07 1.65
N PHE A 169 15.28 17.20 2.25
CA PHE A 169 14.41 16.06 2.60
C PHE A 169 12.98 16.33 2.11
N ARG A 170 12.39 15.30 1.50
CA ARG A 170 10.98 15.28 1.11
C ARG A 170 10.35 13.98 1.57
N PHE A 171 9.10 14.08 2.03
CA PHE A 171 8.30 12.93 2.42
C PHE A 171 6.87 13.19 1.93
N ALA A 172 6.31 12.26 1.16
CA ALA A 172 4.99 12.42 0.56
C ALA A 172 4.12 11.20 0.85
N ALA A 173 2.88 11.44 1.26
CA ALA A 173 1.88 10.39 1.41
C ALA A 173 1.39 9.92 0.03
N GLY A 174 1.15 8.63 -0.08
CA GLY A 174 0.41 7.98 -1.16
C GLY A 174 -0.94 7.49 -0.65
N TYR A 175 -1.26 6.20 -0.88
CA TYR A 175 -2.52 5.62 -0.40
C TYR A 175 -2.55 5.49 1.12
N ALA A 176 -3.71 5.74 1.71
CA ALA A 176 -3.99 5.44 3.10
C ALA A 176 -4.01 3.91 3.35
N PRO A 177 -3.98 3.45 4.60
CA PRO A 177 -4.15 2.02 4.87
C PRO A 177 -5.59 1.57 4.57
N VAL A 178 -5.76 0.36 4.07
CA VAL A 178 -7.08 -0.29 4.04
C VAL A 178 -7.37 -0.82 5.45
N VAL A 179 -8.34 -0.20 6.10
CA VAL A 179 -8.81 -0.59 7.44
C VAL A 179 -10.25 -1.06 7.32
N ASN A 180 -10.45 -2.36 7.28
CA ASN A 180 -11.77 -2.94 7.16
C ASN A 180 -12.60 -2.75 8.44
N ASN A 181 -13.85 -2.35 8.27
CA ASN A 181 -14.80 -2.24 9.38
C ASN A 181 -15.25 -3.63 9.85
N ASP A 182 -15.20 -3.87 11.16
CA ASP A 182 -15.49 -5.19 11.76
C ASP A 182 -16.91 -5.67 11.45
N VAL A 183 -17.91 -4.76 11.48
CA VAL A 183 -19.30 -5.12 11.17
C VAL A 183 -19.44 -5.52 9.69
N CYS A 184 -18.80 -4.77 8.79
CA CYS A 184 -18.79 -5.11 7.37
C CYS A 184 -18.07 -6.44 7.10
N CYS A 185 -16.99 -6.74 7.82
CA CYS A 185 -16.32 -8.03 7.73
C CYS A 185 -17.21 -9.19 8.17
N GLN A 186 -18.01 -9.01 9.22
CA GLN A 186 -18.98 -10.02 9.67
C GLN A 186 -20.04 -10.27 8.62
N VAL A 187 -20.53 -9.25 7.91
CA VAL A 187 -21.47 -9.40 6.78
C VAL A 187 -20.85 -10.24 5.67
N VAL A 188 -19.58 -9.97 5.30
CA VAL A 188 -18.85 -10.77 4.28
C VAL A 188 -18.70 -12.23 4.74
N ARG A 189 -18.28 -12.47 5.99
CA ARG A 189 -18.16 -13.84 6.53
C ARG A 189 -19.48 -14.58 6.52
N ARG A 190 -20.55 -13.90 6.93
CA ARG A 190 -21.91 -14.49 6.92
C ARG A 190 -22.38 -14.78 5.50
N ALA A 191 -22.07 -13.92 4.53
CA ALA A 191 -22.34 -14.17 3.11
C ALA A 191 -21.64 -15.44 2.62
N ALA A 192 -20.35 -15.60 2.91
CA ALA A 192 -19.61 -16.80 2.55
C ALA A 192 -20.21 -18.07 3.18
N GLU A 193 -20.56 -18.01 4.47
CA GLU A 193 -21.23 -19.12 5.17
C GLU A 193 -22.56 -19.52 4.51
N LEU A 194 -23.41 -18.55 4.18
CA LEU A 194 -24.71 -18.79 3.54
C LEU A 194 -24.57 -19.42 2.16
N LEU A 195 -23.50 -19.12 1.45
CA LEU A 195 -23.17 -19.68 0.14
C LEU A 195 -22.39 -21.00 0.22
N GLY A 196 -22.03 -21.46 1.43
CA GLY A 196 -21.24 -22.66 1.64
C GLY A 196 -19.78 -22.51 1.14
N GLN A 197 -19.26 -21.28 1.07
CA GLN A 197 -17.89 -21.00 0.68
C GLN A 197 -16.96 -21.00 1.90
N ASP A 198 -15.75 -21.51 1.73
CA ASP A 198 -14.73 -21.42 2.75
C ASP A 198 -14.30 -19.94 2.93
N CYS A 199 -14.19 -19.51 4.20
CA CYS A 199 -13.78 -18.15 4.54
C CYS A 199 -12.60 -18.16 5.51
N VAL A 200 -11.48 -17.58 5.07
CA VAL A 200 -10.22 -17.55 5.84
C VAL A 200 -9.85 -16.14 6.30
N THR A 201 -9.19 -16.06 7.46
CA THR A 201 -8.61 -14.78 7.90
C THR A 201 -7.25 -14.59 7.26
N LEU A 202 -7.08 -13.47 6.56
CA LEU A 202 -5.83 -13.12 5.89
C LEU A 202 -4.82 -12.47 6.85
N PRO A 203 -3.52 -12.66 6.64
CA PRO A 203 -2.51 -11.84 7.29
C PRO A 203 -2.59 -10.39 6.78
N PRO A 204 -2.06 -9.40 7.53
CA PRO A 204 -1.88 -8.06 6.99
C PRO A 204 -0.83 -8.09 5.87
N THR A 205 -0.99 -7.23 4.88
CA THR A 205 -0.06 -7.13 3.74
C THR A 205 0.49 -5.73 3.57
N THR A 206 1.72 -5.62 3.08
CA THR A 206 2.36 -4.34 2.76
C THR A 206 2.05 -3.82 1.36
N ILE A 207 1.20 -4.51 0.60
CA ILE A 207 0.61 -4.03 -0.64
C ILE A 207 -0.38 -2.90 -0.30
N ALA A 208 -0.56 -1.97 -1.20
CA ALA A 208 -1.48 -0.84 -1.04
C ALA A 208 -2.65 -0.95 -2.03
N GLU A 209 -3.71 -0.20 -1.73
CA GLU A 209 -4.96 -0.24 -2.50
C GLU A 209 -5.68 1.11 -2.33
N ASP A 210 -6.10 1.75 -3.42
CA ASP A 210 -6.74 3.06 -3.36
C ASP A 210 -8.20 3.01 -2.88
N PHE A 211 -8.81 1.80 -2.79
CA PHE A 211 -10.07 1.60 -2.08
C PHE A 211 -10.06 2.16 -0.66
N SER A 212 -8.88 2.29 -0.08
CA SER A 212 -8.65 2.97 1.20
C SER A 212 -9.22 4.39 1.25
N ALA A 213 -9.30 5.09 0.12
CA ALA A 213 -9.87 6.43 0.06
C ALA A 213 -11.37 6.44 0.42
N TYR A 214 -12.13 5.45 -0.04
CA TYR A 214 -13.55 5.32 0.33
C TYR A 214 -13.73 5.00 1.82
N LEU A 215 -12.86 4.15 2.38
CA LEU A 215 -12.94 3.73 3.78
C LEU A 215 -12.65 4.85 4.78
N GLN A 216 -12.08 5.96 4.35
CA GLN A 216 -11.93 7.16 5.17
C GLN A 216 -13.24 7.91 5.40
N HIS A 217 -14.28 7.64 4.59
CA HIS A 217 -15.54 8.38 4.57
C HIS A 217 -16.73 7.53 5.01
N VAL A 218 -16.75 6.26 4.64
CA VAL A 218 -17.84 5.34 4.97
C VAL A 218 -17.29 3.99 5.44
N PRO A 219 -17.96 3.30 6.37
CA PRO A 219 -17.56 1.96 6.76
C PRO A 219 -17.69 0.99 5.57
N GLY A 220 -16.73 0.06 5.46
CA GLY A 220 -16.73 -0.90 4.37
C GLY A 220 -15.79 -2.06 4.60
N ALA A 221 -15.74 -2.97 3.65
CA ALA A 221 -14.82 -4.09 3.65
C ALA A 221 -14.29 -4.39 2.24
N PHE A 222 -12.98 -4.56 2.19
CA PHE A 222 -12.26 -5.07 1.03
C PHE A 222 -11.85 -6.51 1.31
N PHE A 223 -12.25 -7.44 0.45
CA PHE A 223 -11.99 -8.86 0.64
C PHE A 223 -11.40 -9.51 -0.60
N ARG A 224 -10.88 -10.74 -0.46
CA ARG A 224 -10.27 -11.49 -1.55
C ARG A 224 -11.16 -12.64 -1.98
N LEU A 225 -11.12 -12.93 -3.29
CA LEU A 225 -11.73 -14.10 -3.88
C LEU A 225 -10.64 -14.98 -4.50
N GLY A 226 -10.54 -16.21 -4.05
CA GLY A 226 -9.60 -17.19 -4.59
C GLY A 226 -9.90 -17.54 -6.04
N ILE A 227 -8.83 -17.58 -6.84
CA ILE A 227 -8.86 -17.89 -8.27
C ILE A 227 -7.83 -18.96 -8.65
N ARG A 228 -7.11 -19.53 -7.66
CA ARG A 228 -6.05 -20.48 -7.89
C ARG A 228 -6.63 -21.85 -8.27
N ASN A 229 -6.20 -22.37 -9.42
CA ASN A 229 -6.55 -23.72 -9.86
C ASN A 229 -5.35 -24.37 -10.61
N PRO A 230 -4.57 -25.23 -9.94
CA PRO A 230 -3.43 -25.89 -10.56
C PRO A 230 -3.80 -26.77 -11.76
N ALA A 231 -5.00 -27.34 -11.80
CA ALA A 231 -5.44 -28.19 -12.92
C ALA A 231 -5.67 -27.39 -14.22
N MET A 232 -5.88 -26.06 -14.09
CA MET A 232 -6.06 -25.14 -15.22
C MET A 232 -4.82 -24.25 -15.46
N ASP A 233 -3.69 -24.51 -14.83
CA ASP A 233 -2.50 -23.67 -14.87
C ASP A 233 -2.75 -22.22 -14.37
N ALA A 234 -3.78 -22.02 -13.55
CA ALA A 234 -4.11 -20.74 -12.92
C ALA A 234 -3.39 -20.63 -11.56
N VAL A 235 -2.06 -20.45 -11.63
CA VAL A 235 -1.14 -20.46 -10.44
C VAL A 235 -0.11 -19.32 -10.50
N TYR A 236 -0.17 -18.49 -11.51
CA TYR A 236 0.79 -17.42 -11.70
C TYR A 236 0.36 -16.16 -10.95
N PRO A 237 1.34 -15.40 -10.39
CA PRO A 237 1.04 -14.19 -9.64
C PRO A 237 0.41 -13.11 -10.54
N LEU A 238 -0.32 -12.20 -9.88
CA LEU A 238 -0.80 -10.96 -10.47
C LEU A 238 0.36 -10.22 -11.18
N HIS A 239 0.06 -9.47 -12.24
CA HIS A 239 1.04 -8.77 -13.09
C HIS A 239 2.02 -9.67 -13.87
N SER A 240 1.90 -10.98 -13.78
CA SER A 240 2.65 -11.90 -14.63
C SER A 240 2.07 -11.92 -16.05
N GLY A 241 2.93 -11.94 -17.08
CA GLY A 241 2.48 -12.19 -18.45
C GLY A 241 1.86 -13.56 -18.69
N LYS A 242 1.92 -14.47 -17.69
CA LYS A 242 1.27 -15.78 -17.69
C LYS A 242 0.03 -15.84 -16.79
N PHE A 243 -0.36 -14.71 -16.21
CA PHE A 243 -1.51 -14.65 -15.30
C PHE A 243 -2.76 -15.28 -15.95
N ARG A 244 -3.41 -16.12 -15.19
CA ARG A 244 -4.71 -16.73 -15.50
C ARG A 244 -5.52 -16.84 -14.23
N LEU A 245 -6.82 -16.73 -14.36
CA LEU A 245 -7.76 -17.01 -13.28
C LEU A 245 -8.65 -18.19 -13.67
N ASP A 246 -9.13 -18.90 -12.67
CA ASP A 246 -10.21 -19.85 -12.85
C ASP A 246 -11.55 -19.07 -12.89
N GLU A 247 -12.16 -19.00 -14.05
CA GLU A 247 -13.43 -18.26 -14.26
C GLU A 247 -14.60 -18.83 -13.46
N ALA A 248 -14.49 -20.05 -12.91
CA ALA A 248 -15.46 -20.61 -11.99
C ALA A 248 -15.62 -19.79 -10.69
N ALA A 249 -14.66 -18.91 -10.38
CA ALA A 249 -14.76 -17.94 -9.28
C ALA A 249 -15.77 -16.82 -9.54
N LEU A 250 -16.03 -16.45 -10.81
CA LEU A 250 -16.86 -15.28 -11.14
C LEU A 250 -18.30 -15.37 -10.66
N PRO A 251 -19.02 -16.52 -10.78
CA PRO A 251 -20.33 -16.69 -10.15
C PRO A 251 -20.30 -16.46 -8.65
N THR A 252 -19.28 -16.97 -7.96
CA THR A 252 -19.12 -16.76 -6.50
C THR A 252 -18.98 -15.27 -6.16
N ALA A 253 -18.24 -14.49 -6.96
CA ALA A 253 -18.14 -13.04 -6.76
C ALA A 253 -19.51 -12.36 -6.80
N LEU A 254 -20.32 -12.70 -7.82
CA LEU A 254 -21.67 -12.14 -7.98
C LEU A 254 -22.60 -12.55 -6.83
N GLU A 255 -22.57 -13.82 -6.44
CA GLU A 255 -23.38 -14.36 -5.34
C GLU A 255 -22.97 -13.72 -4.00
N MET A 256 -21.68 -13.47 -3.77
CA MET A 256 -21.19 -12.77 -2.59
C MET A 256 -21.78 -11.36 -2.49
N PHE A 257 -21.67 -10.54 -3.54
CA PHE A 257 -22.23 -9.18 -3.54
C PHE A 257 -23.76 -9.19 -3.38
N TRP A 258 -24.43 -10.12 -4.04
CA TRP A 258 -25.88 -10.27 -3.90
C TRP A 258 -26.29 -10.63 -2.46
N THR A 259 -25.58 -11.57 -1.84
CA THR A 259 -25.87 -12.01 -0.47
C THR A 259 -25.53 -10.92 0.55
N ILE A 260 -24.46 -10.16 0.35
CA ILE A 260 -24.13 -8.97 1.14
C ILE A 260 -25.28 -7.95 1.04
N TYR A 261 -25.74 -7.63 -0.16
CA TYR A 261 -26.87 -6.72 -0.36
C TYR A 261 -28.13 -7.18 0.39
N LEU A 262 -28.48 -8.45 0.30
CA LEU A 262 -29.66 -8.99 0.99
C LEU A 262 -29.55 -8.86 2.52
N GLN A 263 -28.37 -9.08 3.10
CA GLN A 263 -28.12 -8.88 4.53
C GLN A 263 -28.23 -7.42 4.91
N GLU A 264 -27.57 -6.52 4.17
CA GLU A 264 -27.57 -5.08 4.47
C GLU A 264 -28.97 -4.46 4.39
N THR A 265 -29.84 -5.02 3.59
CA THR A 265 -31.23 -4.56 3.45
C THR A 265 -32.22 -5.32 4.34
N GLY A 266 -31.74 -6.20 5.23
CA GLY A 266 -32.56 -6.97 6.16
C GLY A 266 -33.56 -7.93 5.46
N GLN A 267 -33.16 -8.50 4.32
CA GLN A 267 -33.97 -9.46 3.57
C GLN A 267 -33.62 -10.92 3.93
N ILE A 268 -32.43 -11.12 4.53
CA ILE A 268 -31.97 -12.40 5.12
C ILE A 268 -31.19 -12.13 6.39
#